data_0a4992bf4dbfa7f5971fc98b1fda12a3
#
_entry.id   0a4992bf4dbfa7f5971fc98b1fda12a3
#
_cell.length_a   1.000
_cell.length_b   1.000
_cell.length_c   1.000
_cell.angle_alpha   90.00
_cell.angle_beta   90.00
_cell.angle_gamma   90.00
#
_symmetry.space_group_name_H-M   'P 1'
#
loop_
_entity.id
_entity.type
_entity.pdbx_description
1 polymer ?
#
loop_
_entity_poly.entity_id
_entity_poly.type
_entity_poly.pdbx_seq_one_letter_code
_entity_poly.pdbx_strand_id
1 'polypeptide(L)'
;MIYIDDSNLIQRAVDSDQAFHADVRATNIKSVFLNGEQIRDAFYVDLEKGFLIRIKTDIECRPVMISGELAHEILFGDVTVEYRE
;
A
#
# COMPACT_ATOMS: atom_id res chain seq x y z
N MET A 1 -6.92 16.35 -3.47
CA MET A 1 -6.16 15.14 -3.83
C MET A 1 -4.92 15.04 -2.96
N ILE A 2 -4.62 13.87 -2.46
CA ILE A 2 -3.42 13.66 -1.64
C ILE A 2 -2.22 13.49 -2.56
N TYR A 3 -1.20 14.32 -2.36
CA TYR A 3 0.07 14.16 -3.06
C TYR A 3 0.88 13.06 -2.39
N ILE A 4 1.31 12.08 -3.17
CA ILE A 4 2.13 10.97 -2.68
C ILE A 4 3.55 11.14 -3.24
N ASP A 5 4.51 11.34 -2.34
CA ASP A 5 5.92 11.40 -2.71
C ASP A 5 6.50 9.99 -2.73
N ASP A 6 6.51 9.41 -3.92
CA ASP A 6 6.96 8.04 -4.13
C ASP A 6 8.44 7.84 -3.73
N SER A 7 9.28 8.84 -3.92
CA SER A 7 10.69 8.77 -3.56
C SER A 7 10.88 8.59 -2.06
N ASN A 8 10.10 9.31 -1.23
CA ASN A 8 10.14 9.17 0.22
C ASN A 8 9.63 7.80 0.67
N LEU A 9 8.61 7.27 0.02
CA LEU A 9 8.08 5.94 0.32
C LEU A 9 9.09 4.84 -0.02
N ILE A 10 9.75 4.96 -1.16
CA ILE A 10 10.79 4.01 -1.56
C ILE A 10 11.94 4.05 -0.57
N GLN A 11 12.39 5.24 -0.18
CA GLN A 11 13.48 5.40 0.78
C GLN A 11 13.12 4.77 2.13
N ARG A 12 11.90 4.97 2.60
CA ARG A 12 11.44 4.36 3.83
C ARG A 12 11.41 2.84 3.75
N ALA A 13 10.97 2.29 2.62
CA ALA A 13 10.96 0.83 2.42
C ALA A 13 12.36 0.24 2.39
N VAL A 14 13.34 0.98 1.86
CA VAL A 14 14.74 0.55 1.88
C VAL A 14 15.31 0.59 3.30
N ASP A 15 14.98 1.61 4.08
CA ASP A 15 15.55 1.85 5.40
C ASP A 15 14.90 1.04 6.53
N SER A 16 13.69 0.52 6.33
CA SER A 16 12.92 -0.15 7.38
C SER A 16 12.49 -1.54 6.97
N ASP A 17 12.64 -2.51 7.86
CA ASP A 17 12.13 -3.87 7.67
C ASP A 17 10.61 -3.95 7.82
N GLN A 18 9.97 -2.88 8.30
CA GLN A 18 8.54 -2.82 8.57
C GLN A 18 7.78 -2.02 7.52
N ALA A 19 8.44 -1.56 6.44
CA ALA A 19 7.80 -0.83 5.36
C ALA A 19 8.10 -1.51 4.03
N PHE A 20 7.07 -1.63 3.17
CA PHE A 20 7.18 -2.32 1.88
C PHE A 20 6.56 -1.45 0.79
N HIS A 21 7.30 -1.27 -0.30
CA HIS A 21 6.82 -0.58 -1.50
C HIS A 21 6.72 -1.59 -2.64
N ALA A 22 5.82 -1.36 -3.60
CA ALA A 22 5.63 -2.27 -4.74
C ALA A 22 6.94 -2.56 -5.49
N ASP A 23 7.86 -1.59 -5.53
CA ASP A 23 9.15 -1.74 -6.20
C ASP A 23 10.28 -2.21 -5.27
N VAL A 24 10.00 -2.36 -3.96
CA VAL A 24 10.98 -2.74 -2.94
C VAL A 24 10.41 -3.84 -2.05
N ARG A 25 11.01 -5.02 -2.10
CA ARG A 25 10.64 -6.19 -1.26
C ARG A 25 9.20 -6.68 -1.37
N ALA A 26 8.39 -6.13 -2.29
CA ALA A 26 7.00 -6.53 -2.44
C ALA A 26 6.84 -7.98 -2.88
N THR A 27 7.84 -8.55 -3.54
CA THR A 27 7.80 -9.94 -4.00
C THR A 27 7.72 -10.96 -2.87
N ASN A 28 8.09 -10.58 -1.64
CA ASN A 28 8.03 -11.45 -0.48
C ASN A 28 6.66 -11.46 0.21
N ILE A 29 5.76 -10.58 -0.21
CA ILE A 29 4.45 -10.44 0.41
C ILE A 29 3.40 -11.18 -0.43
N LYS A 30 2.67 -12.08 0.20
CA LYS A 30 1.58 -12.80 -0.42
C LYS A 30 0.25 -12.04 -0.27
N SER A 31 -0.03 -11.54 0.93
CA SER A 31 -1.28 -10.88 1.26
C SER A 31 -1.06 -9.76 2.26
N VAL A 32 -1.91 -8.73 2.18
CA VAL A 32 -1.91 -7.59 3.11
C VAL A 32 -3.27 -7.53 3.79
N PHE A 33 -3.29 -7.29 5.10
CA PHE A 33 -4.52 -7.20 5.88
C PHE A 33 -4.56 -5.88 6.66
N LEU A 34 -5.74 -5.29 6.74
CA LEU A 34 -6.03 -4.12 7.57
C LEU A 34 -7.13 -4.50 8.55
N ASN A 35 -6.83 -4.45 9.85
CA ASN A 35 -7.76 -4.86 10.90
C ASN A 35 -8.33 -6.27 10.66
N GLY A 36 -7.52 -7.17 10.11
CA GLY A 36 -7.91 -8.54 9.82
C GLY A 36 -8.61 -8.76 8.49
N GLU A 37 -8.90 -7.70 7.73
CA GLU A 37 -9.53 -7.78 6.42
C GLU A 37 -8.50 -7.68 5.31
N GLN A 38 -8.55 -8.59 4.34
CA GLN A 38 -7.62 -8.60 3.23
C GLN A 38 -7.81 -7.37 2.33
N ILE A 39 -6.71 -6.69 2.03
CA ILE A 39 -6.69 -5.51 1.16
C ILE A 39 -5.95 -5.87 -0.13
N ARG A 40 -6.55 -5.50 -1.26
CA ARG A 40 -5.95 -5.68 -2.59
C ARG A 40 -5.42 -4.35 -3.10
N ASP A 41 -4.48 -4.44 -4.05
CA ASP A 41 -3.93 -3.29 -4.78
C ASP A 41 -3.18 -2.30 -3.89
N ALA A 42 -2.71 -2.74 -2.72
CA ALA A 42 -1.81 -1.94 -1.90
C ALA A 42 -0.44 -1.88 -2.58
N PHE A 43 0.09 -0.68 -2.78
CA PHE A 43 1.44 -0.53 -3.33
C PHE A 43 2.46 -0.07 -2.30
N TYR A 44 2.00 0.36 -1.12
CA TYR A 44 2.86 0.69 0.01
C TYR A 44 2.19 0.25 1.30
N VAL A 45 2.98 -0.35 2.17
CA VAL A 45 2.50 -0.87 3.46
C VAL A 45 3.52 -0.49 4.52
N ASP A 46 3.07 0.09 5.63
CA ASP A 46 3.92 0.43 6.76
C ASP A 46 3.38 -0.25 8.02
N LEU A 47 4.05 -1.32 8.43
CA LEU A 47 3.63 -2.09 9.60
C LEU A 47 3.92 -1.35 10.90
N GLU A 48 5.02 -0.59 10.93
CA GLU A 48 5.43 0.14 12.13
C GLU A 48 4.49 1.30 12.44
N LYS A 49 4.11 2.06 11.40
CA LYS A 49 3.25 3.22 11.56
C LYS A 49 1.76 2.91 11.47
N GLY A 50 1.41 1.72 11.00
CA GLY A 50 0.02 1.29 10.93
C GLY A 50 -0.78 1.97 9.83
N PHE A 51 -0.25 2.02 8.60
CA PHE A 51 -1.01 2.49 7.46
C PHE A 51 -0.58 1.78 6.18
N LEU A 52 -1.44 1.87 5.17
CA LEU A 52 -1.13 1.41 3.83
C LEU A 52 -1.70 2.39 2.81
N ILE A 53 -1.17 2.34 1.59
CA ILE A 53 -1.64 3.14 0.46
C ILE A 53 -2.02 2.19 -0.66
N ARG A 54 -3.22 2.33 -1.18
CA ARG A 54 -3.70 1.52 -2.29
C ARG A 54 -4.28 2.37 -3.41
N ILE A 55 -4.37 1.79 -4.60
CA ILE A 55 -5.07 2.40 -5.71
C ILE A 55 -6.57 2.33 -5.40
N LYS A 56 -7.24 3.47 -5.49
CA LYS A 56 -8.69 3.54 -5.28
C LYS A 56 -9.41 2.92 -6.45
N THR A 57 -10.37 2.04 -6.17
CA THR A 57 -11.20 1.40 -7.18
C THR A 57 -12.66 1.76 -6.97
N ASP A 58 -13.45 1.71 -8.07
CA ASP A 58 -14.89 1.90 -8.00
C ASP A 58 -15.60 0.60 -7.61
N ILE A 59 -16.94 0.63 -7.61
CA ILE A 59 -17.75 -0.54 -7.24
C ILE A 59 -17.53 -1.74 -8.16
N GLU A 60 -17.06 -1.51 -9.39
CA GLU A 60 -16.76 -2.57 -10.35
C GLU A 60 -15.29 -2.98 -10.33
N CYS A 61 -14.54 -2.56 -9.31
CA CYS A 61 -13.12 -2.82 -9.12
C CYS A 61 -12.24 -2.23 -10.23
N ARG A 62 -12.68 -1.14 -10.86
CA ARG A 62 -11.88 -0.41 -11.84
C ARG A 62 -11.12 0.73 -11.16
N PRO A 63 -9.88 0.99 -11.56
CA PRO A 63 -9.13 2.13 -11.00
C PRO A 63 -9.85 3.45 -11.24
N VAL A 64 -9.92 4.28 -10.19
CA VAL A 64 -10.51 5.61 -10.30
C VAL A 64 -9.46 6.59 -10.83
N MET A 65 -9.82 7.34 -11.87
CA MET A 65 -8.95 8.36 -12.45
C MET A 65 -9.45 9.76 -12.08
N ILE A 66 -8.55 10.62 -11.66
CA ILE A 66 -8.84 12.02 -11.37
C ILE A 66 -7.84 12.87 -12.15
N SER A 67 -8.35 13.71 -13.05
CA SER A 67 -7.52 14.59 -13.87
C SER A 67 -6.41 13.84 -14.63
N GLY A 68 -6.72 12.64 -15.13
CA GLY A 68 -5.78 11.81 -15.89
C GLY A 68 -4.79 11.03 -15.05
N GLU A 69 -4.91 11.07 -13.72
CA GLU A 69 -4.04 10.34 -12.80
C GLU A 69 -4.81 9.31 -11.98
N LEU A 70 -4.15 8.22 -11.61
CA LEU A 70 -4.75 7.22 -10.72
C LEU A 70 -4.97 7.82 -9.33
N ALA A 71 -6.17 7.64 -8.79
CA ALA A 71 -6.46 8.05 -7.43
C ALA A 71 -5.92 7.02 -6.45
N HIS A 72 -5.40 7.50 -5.32
CA HIS A 72 -4.89 6.66 -4.24
C HIS A 72 -5.65 6.97 -2.96
N GLU A 73 -5.70 6.00 -2.05
CA GLU A 73 -6.25 6.23 -0.71
C GLU A 73 -5.31 5.68 0.34
N ILE A 74 -5.24 6.38 1.47
CA ILE A 74 -4.43 6.00 2.62
C ILE A 74 -5.37 5.44 3.68
N LEU A 75 -5.10 4.22 4.14
CA LEU A 75 -5.90 3.55 5.16
C LEU A 75 -5.06 3.31 6.40
N PHE A 76 -5.60 3.65 7.57
CA PHE A 76 -4.93 3.52 8.86
C PHE A 76 -5.57 2.41 9.69
N GLY A 77 -4.75 1.71 10.46
CA GLY A 77 -5.24 0.69 11.38
C GLY A 77 -4.16 -0.32 11.71
N ASP A 78 -4.60 -1.51 12.12
CA ASP A 78 -3.69 -2.63 12.40
C ASP A 78 -3.35 -3.33 11.09
N VAL A 79 -2.16 -3.03 10.57
CA VAL A 79 -1.69 -3.57 9.29
C VAL A 79 -0.84 -4.78 9.54
N THR A 80 -1.18 -5.89 8.89
CA THR A 80 -0.40 -7.12 8.93
C THR A 80 -0.18 -7.64 7.52
N VAL A 81 0.84 -8.49 7.35
CA VAL A 81 1.14 -9.10 6.06
C VAL A 81 1.38 -10.59 6.24
N GLU A 82 1.08 -11.33 5.17
CA GLU A 82 1.43 -12.74 5.07
C GLU A 82 2.56 -12.86 4.06
N TYR A 83 3.65 -13.47 4.46
CA TYR A 83 4.83 -13.63 3.61
C TYR A 83 4.73 -14.88 2.76
N ARG A 84 5.36 -14.86 1.60
CA ARG A 84 5.51 -16.05 0.76
C ARG A 84 6.54 -16.98 1.39
N GLU A 85 6.27 -18.25 1.29
CA GLU A 85 7.19 -19.28 1.74
C GLU A 85 8.28 -19.57 0.69
#